data_d2a6e263b1e0c9a2d931fe136da1dddb
#
_entry.id   d2a6e263b1e0c9a2d931fe136da1dddb
#
_cell.length_a   1.000
_cell.length_b   1.000
_cell.length_c   1.000
_cell.angle_alpha   90.00
_cell.angle_beta   90.00
_cell.angle_gamma   90.00
#
_symmetry.space_group_name_H-M   'P 1'
#
loop_
_entity.id
_entity.type
_entity.pdbx_description
1 polymer ?
#
loop_
_entity_poly.entity_id
_entity_poly.type
_entity_poly.pdbx_seq_one_letter_code
_entity_poly.pdbx_strand_id
1 'polypeptide(L)'
;MLFPCMRASSRISFIDDDPSFLDAMADAVASVRRCEFLHHPGELDHSYAEQEALLRREQQMLARVVGAESPLAAALDYFAWEGRHRIFSVLVTDQVMPAEDGISICERHGHFGLRRILLTGAADADLAVKAFNGGAIESFLPKQTRNLGFNLRRALQEQFLHNSLERGRHLAMQMRHERLQALQSDDVSNALMVILGRGRVDEYLVLGEPFGVLGLRADGRLSWIQIETTDGLRELADSLAEFGWDAPGLDRVRAGQALPNLELVSQLEGIAAAIAPVEVLSEADGVLAAEFLFDWPAAVSWRALAEERGG
;
A
#
# COMPACT_ATOMS: atom_id res chain seq x y z
N MET A 1 10.18 4.03 12.30
CA MET A 1 9.57 4.48 11.01
C MET A 1 8.07 4.24 11.08
N LEU A 2 7.23 5.17 10.61
CA LEU A 2 5.76 4.98 10.70
C LEU A 2 5.34 3.90 9.71
N PHE A 3 4.75 2.79 10.20
CA PHE A 3 4.22 1.73 9.34
C PHE A 3 2.89 2.20 8.72
N PRO A 4 2.75 2.26 7.38
CA PRO A 4 1.51 2.69 6.76
C PRO A 4 0.41 1.64 6.90
N CYS A 5 -0.80 2.06 7.28
CA CYS A 5 -1.93 1.14 7.46
C CYS A 5 -2.49 0.59 6.14
N MET A 6 -1.98 1.05 5.01
CA MET A 6 -2.24 0.44 3.71
C MET A 6 -1.09 0.65 2.75
N ARG A 7 -0.99 -0.26 1.79
CA ARG A 7 -0.18 -0.13 0.58
C ARG A 7 -1.04 -0.60 -0.58
N ALA A 8 -1.50 0.33 -1.38
CA ALA A 8 -2.31 0.01 -2.54
C ALA A 8 -1.46 -0.07 -3.81
N SER A 9 -1.92 -0.86 -4.77
CA SER A 9 -1.47 -0.75 -6.14
C SER A 9 -1.88 0.62 -6.68
N SER A 10 -0.97 1.31 -7.31
CA SER A 10 -1.23 2.63 -7.86
C SER A 10 -0.37 2.88 -9.08
N ARG A 11 -0.81 3.83 -9.91
CA ARG A 11 -0.10 4.21 -11.14
C ARG A 11 0.75 5.46 -10.90
N ILE A 12 1.77 5.60 -11.73
CA ILE A 12 2.58 6.82 -11.89
C ILE A 12 2.32 7.34 -13.30
N SER A 13 2.09 8.61 -13.45
CA SER A 13 2.12 9.28 -14.75
C SER A 13 3.40 10.09 -14.89
N PHE A 14 4.02 9.96 -16.05
CA PHE A 14 5.12 10.80 -16.51
C PHE A 14 4.60 11.63 -17.66
N ILE A 15 4.88 12.93 -17.65
CA ILE A 15 4.54 13.80 -18.77
C ILE A 15 5.76 14.67 -19.15
N ASP A 16 6.15 14.57 -20.40
CA ASP A 16 7.28 15.26 -21.00
C ASP A 16 7.09 15.28 -22.53
N ASP A 17 7.37 16.37 -23.20
CA ASP A 17 7.22 16.47 -24.65
C ASP A 17 8.40 15.86 -25.44
N ASP A 18 9.49 15.46 -24.75
CA ASP A 18 10.61 14.73 -25.34
C ASP A 18 10.40 13.19 -25.24
N PRO A 19 10.06 12.50 -26.34
CA PRO A 19 9.88 11.05 -26.33
C PRO A 19 11.14 10.29 -25.90
N SER A 20 12.33 10.80 -26.29
CA SER A 20 13.60 10.13 -25.97
C SER A 20 13.89 10.18 -24.47
N PHE A 21 13.47 11.27 -23.82
CA PHE A 21 13.58 11.40 -22.36
C PHE A 21 12.60 10.45 -21.65
N LEU A 22 11.36 10.34 -22.14
CA LEU A 22 10.37 9.40 -21.59
C LEU A 22 10.81 7.95 -21.74
N ASP A 23 11.40 7.55 -22.88
CA ASP A 23 11.97 6.22 -23.09
C ASP A 23 13.09 5.93 -22.07
N ALA A 24 14.00 6.88 -21.86
CA ALA A 24 15.06 6.75 -20.87
C ALA A 24 14.51 6.63 -19.43
N MET A 25 13.41 7.35 -19.12
CA MET A 25 12.75 7.22 -17.81
C MET A 25 12.01 5.91 -17.68
N ALA A 26 11.39 5.39 -18.73
CA ALA A 26 10.75 4.08 -18.75
C ALA A 26 11.75 2.98 -18.35
N ASP A 27 12.95 2.99 -18.95
CA ASP A 27 14.03 2.06 -18.59
C ASP A 27 14.47 2.25 -17.13
N ALA A 28 14.63 3.51 -16.70
CA ALA A 28 15.07 3.82 -15.35
C ALA A 28 14.09 3.35 -14.26
N VAL A 29 12.79 3.32 -14.55
CA VAL A 29 11.73 2.95 -13.60
C VAL A 29 11.06 1.60 -13.90
N ALA A 30 11.60 0.81 -14.82
CA ALA A 30 11.02 -0.50 -15.22
C ALA A 30 10.77 -1.47 -14.04
N SER A 31 11.56 -1.38 -12.98
CA SER A 31 11.38 -2.15 -11.73
C SER A 31 10.40 -1.53 -10.74
N VAL A 32 9.94 -0.31 -10.99
CA VAL A 32 8.97 0.41 -10.19
C VAL A 32 7.58 0.09 -10.72
N ARG A 33 6.53 0.44 -10.06
CA ARG A 33 5.13 0.14 -10.34
C ARG A 33 4.69 0.55 -11.76
N ARG A 34 3.40 0.36 -12.06
CA ARG A 34 2.78 0.71 -13.35
C ARG A 34 2.97 2.19 -13.66
N CYS A 35 3.73 2.47 -14.73
CA CYS A 35 3.97 3.80 -15.22
C CYS A 35 3.17 4.03 -16.52
N GLU A 36 2.67 5.23 -16.69
CA GLU A 36 2.08 5.74 -17.92
C GLU A 36 2.92 6.91 -18.40
N PHE A 37 3.30 6.92 -19.66
CA PHE A 37 4.17 7.92 -20.27
C PHE A 37 3.35 8.72 -21.29
N LEU A 38 3.24 10.01 -21.07
CA LEU A 38 2.36 10.91 -21.80
C LEU A 38 3.18 12.03 -22.42
N HIS A 39 2.80 12.45 -23.62
CA HIS A 39 3.53 13.49 -24.38
C HIS A 39 2.82 14.85 -24.39
N HIS A 40 1.56 14.88 -23.97
CA HIS A 40 0.76 16.10 -24.03
C HIS A 40 -0.19 16.22 -22.82
N PRO A 41 -0.37 17.43 -22.26
CA PRO A 41 -1.28 17.66 -21.12
C PRO A 41 -2.71 17.13 -21.32
N GLY A 42 -3.25 17.17 -22.54
CA GLY A 42 -4.58 16.65 -22.85
C GLY A 42 -4.71 15.11 -22.67
N GLU A 43 -3.63 14.35 -22.82
CA GLU A 43 -3.62 12.91 -22.53
C GLU A 43 -3.73 12.67 -21.02
N LEU A 44 -3.06 13.51 -20.22
CA LEU A 44 -3.16 13.47 -18.76
C LEU A 44 -4.59 13.77 -18.29
N ASP A 45 -5.24 14.77 -18.85
CA ASP A 45 -6.63 15.12 -18.52
C ASP A 45 -7.57 13.97 -18.78
N HIS A 46 -7.37 13.25 -19.90
CA HIS A 46 -8.15 12.07 -20.23
C HIS A 46 -7.90 10.93 -19.22
N SER A 47 -6.64 10.66 -18.90
CA SER A 47 -6.25 9.61 -17.94
C SER A 47 -6.78 9.90 -16.52
N TYR A 48 -6.90 11.18 -16.16
CA TYR A 48 -7.34 11.62 -14.83
C TYR A 48 -8.85 11.90 -14.73
N ALA A 49 -9.61 11.80 -15.82
CA ALA A 49 -11.03 12.14 -15.85
C ALA A 49 -11.87 11.41 -14.78
N GLU A 50 -11.49 10.19 -14.39
CA GLU A 50 -12.19 9.40 -13.38
C GLU A 50 -11.50 9.39 -12.00
N GLN A 51 -10.35 10.05 -11.86
CA GLN A 51 -9.49 9.95 -10.67
C GLN A 51 -10.26 10.30 -9.38
N GLU A 52 -11.01 11.37 -9.38
CA GLU A 52 -11.79 11.80 -8.21
C GLU A 52 -12.87 10.79 -7.81
N ALA A 53 -13.55 10.21 -8.80
CA ALA A 53 -14.58 9.19 -8.55
C ALA A 53 -13.97 7.90 -7.99
N LEU A 54 -12.82 7.49 -8.52
CA LEU A 54 -12.08 6.31 -8.03
C LEU A 54 -11.60 6.51 -6.59
N LEU A 55 -11.03 7.67 -6.26
CA LEU A 55 -10.59 7.99 -4.91
C LEU A 55 -11.75 8.04 -3.91
N ARG A 56 -12.88 8.66 -4.29
CA ARG A 56 -14.11 8.64 -3.46
C ARG A 56 -14.59 7.20 -3.24
N ARG A 57 -14.59 6.37 -4.26
CA ARG A 57 -14.99 4.96 -4.13
C ARG A 57 -14.05 4.21 -3.21
N GLU A 58 -12.73 4.41 -3.33
CA GLU A 58 -11.76 3.81 -2.42
C GLU A 58 -12.03 4.21 -0.97
N GLN A 59 -12.21 5.50 -0.69
CA GLN A 59 -12.50 5.98 0.66
C GLN A 59 -13.77 5.33 1.24
N GLN A 60 -14.82 5.16 0.43
CA GLN A 60 -16.04 4.47 0.85
C GLN A 60 -15.78 3.00 1.20
N MET A 61 -14.95 2.31 0.41
CA MET A 61 -14.60 0.91 0.67
C MET A 61 -13.75 0.77 1.94
N LEU A 62 -12.76 1.64 2.12
CA LEU A 62 -11.94 1.65 3.34
C LEU A 62 -12.76 1.99 4.60
N ALA A 63 -13.73 2.90 4.48
CA ALA A 63 -14.66 3.19 5.57
C ALA A 63 -15.54 1.97 5.92
N ARG A 64 -15.95 1.18 4.91
CA ARG A 64 -16.67 -0.08 5.13
C ARG A 64 -15.82 -1.12 5.84
N VAL A 65 -14.53 -1.22 5.52
CA VAL A 65 -13.60 -2.14 6.21
C VAL A 65 -13.60 -1.89 7.72
N VAL A 66 -13.61 -0.62 8.12
CA VAL A 66 -13.61 -0.24 9.55
C VAL A 66 -14.93 -0.52 10.25
N GLY A 67 -16.06 -0.29 9.58
CA GLY A 67 -17.41 -0.36 10.18
C GLY A 67 -18.16 -1.68 9.94
N ALA A 68 -17.55 -2.66 9.27
CA ALA A 68 -18.21 -3.91 8.95
C ALA A 68 -18.26 -4.88 10.15
N GLU A 69 -19.30 -5.74 10.21
CA GLU A 69 -19.33 -6.89 11.11
C GLU A 69 -18.22 -7.90 10.78
N SER A 70 -17.86 -8.01 9.49
CA SER A 70 -16.74 -8.80 8.99
C SER A 70 -15.73 -7.92 8.26
N PRO A 71 -14.76 -7.30 8.95
CA PRO A 71 -13.73 -6.47 8.34
C PRO A 71 -12.85 -7.20 7.33
N LEU A 72 -12.58 -8.50 7.55
CA LEU A 72 -11.84 -9.34 6.59
C LEU A 72 -12.59 -9.47 5.27
N ALA A 73 -13.89 -9.77 5.30
CA ALA A 73 -14.70 -9.87 4.09
C ALA A 73 -14.77 -8.52 3.35
N ALA A 74 -14.93 -7.41 4.08
CA ALA A 74 -14.93 -6.07 3.49
C ALA A 74 -13.57 -5.70 2.87
N ALA A 75 -12.45 -6.14 3.46
CA ALA A 75 -11.12 -5.98 2.90
C ALA A 75 -10.92 -6.84 1.64
N LEU A 76 -11.51 -8.03 1.58
CA LEU A 76 -11.53 -8.85 0.37
C LEU A 76 -12.32 -8.20 -0.77
N ASP A 77 -13.45 -7.54 -0.48
CA ASP A 77 -14.19 -6.73 -1.46
C ASP A 77 -13.29 -5.61 -2.03
N TYR A 78 -12.45 -4.99 -1.19
CA TYR A 78 -11.48 -4.01 -1.66
C TYR A 78 -10.46 -4.63 -2.63
N PHE A 79 -9.92 -5.82 -2.34
CA PHE A 79 -8.98 -6.51 -3.23
C PHE A 79 -9.66 -7.08 -4.49
N ALA A 80 -10.96 -7.30 -4.49
CA ALA A 80 -11.74 -7.66 -5.68
C ALA A 80 -12.05 -6.45 -6.58
N TRP A 81 -11.96 -5.23 -6.06
CA TRP A 81 -12.27 -4.03 -6.83
C TRP A 81 -11.11 -3.62 -7.75
N GLU A 82 -11.26 -3.83 -9.06
CA GLU A 82 -10.23 -3.52 -10.06
C GLU A 82 -9.94 -2.01 -10.19
N GLY A 83 -10.89 -1.15 -9.86
CA GLY A 83 -10.75 0.31 -9.97
C GLY A 83 -9.57 0.87 -9.16
N ARG A 84 -9.15 0.20 -8.07
CA ARG A 84 -7.97 0.59 -7.27
C ARG A 84 -6.68 0.61 -8.08
N HIS A 85 -6.59 -0.21 -9.14
CA HIS A 85 -5.43 -0.27 -10.03
C HIS A 85 -5.38 0.89 -11.06
N ARG A 86 -6.45 1.68 -11.15
CA ARG A 86 -6.55 2.85 -12.03
C ARG A 86 -6.22 4.16 -11.32
N ILE A 87 -6.04 4.12 -10.00
CA ILE A 87 -5.72 5.31 -9.19
C ILE A 87 -4.26 5.71 -9.43
N PHE A 88 -4.03 6.96 -9.76
CA PHE A 88 -2.71 7.56 -9.82
C PHE A 88 -2.30 8.10 -8.45
N SER A 89 -1.07 7.79 -8.04
CA SER A 89 -0.50 8.24 -6.77
C SER A 89 0.59 9.29 -6.94
N VAL A 90 1.28 9.27 -8.08
CA VAL A 90 2.38 10.19 -8.35
C VAL A 90 2.28 10.70 -9.79
N LEU A 91 2.41 12.01 -9.95
CA LEU A 91 2.62 12.69 -11.21
C LEU A 91 4.08 13.17 -11.26
N VAL A 92 4.77 12.81 -12.33
CA VAL A 92 6.10 13.34 -12.66
C VAL A 92 5.96 14.17 -13.93
N THR A 93 6.26 15.45 -13.88
CA THR A 93 6.08 16.36 -15.01
C THR A 93 7.35 17.12 -15.33
N ASP A 94 7.63 17.34 -16.61
CA ASP A 94 8.60 18.33 -17.03
C ASP A 94 8.08 19.75 -16.75
N GLN A 95 9.01 20.68 -16.46
CA GLN A 95 8.67 22.09 -16.27
C GLN A 95 8.38 22.79 -17.59
N VAL A 96 9.12 22.49 -18.63
CA VAL A 96 9.06 23.25 -19.89
C VAL A 96 8.45 22.39 -20.99
N MET A 97 7.17 22.62 -21.27
CA MET A 97 6.46 21.95 -22.35
C MET A 97 5.70 22.99 -23.22
N PRO A 98 5.51 22.74 -24.53
CA PRO A 98 4.96 23.74 -25.46
C PRO A 98 3.53 24.19 -25.14
N ALA A 99 2.69 23.31 -24.60
CA ALA A 99 1.26 23.58 -24.40
C ALA A 99 0.95 24.20 -23.03
N GLU A 100 1.58 23.72 -21.98
CA GLU A 100 1.35 24.13 -20.59
C GLU A 100 2.60 23.78 -19.76
N ASP A 101 3.01 24.65 -18.84
CA ASP A 101 4.15 24.35 -17.96
C ASP A 101 3.79 23.36 -16.83
N GLY A 102 4.82 22.65 -16.33
CA GLY A 102 4.65 21.60 -15.37
C GLY A 102 4.04 22.02 -14.03
N ILE A 103 4.34 23.26 -13.58
CA ILE A 103 3.77 23.78 -12.32
C ILE A 103 2.28 24.00 -12.49
N SER A 104 1.83 24.58 -13.60
CA SER A 104 0.40 24.78 -13.91
C SER A 104 -0.36 23.45 -13.96
N ILE A 105 0.24 22.41 -14.56
CA ILE A 105 -0.31 21.04 -14.54
C ILE A 105 -0.41 20.51 -13.10
N CYS A 106 0.64 20.67 -12.30
CA CYS A 106 0.65 20.25 -10.89
C CYS A 106 -0.42 20.96 -10.06
N GLU A 107 -0.64 22.24 -10.26
CA GLU A 107 -1.68 23.02 -9.57
C GLU A 107 -3.08 22.56 -9.98
N ARG A 108 -3.32 22.34 -11.26
CA ARG A 108 -4.61 21.90 -11.81
C ARG A 108 -5.01 20.51 -11.31
N HIS A 109 -4.07 19.59 -11.13
CA HIS A 109 -4.29 18.24 -10.64
C HIS A 109 -3.90 18.04 -9.16
N GLY A 110 -3.62 19.12 -8.43
CA GLY A 110 -3.05 19.14 -7.08
C GLY A 110 -3.99 18.75 -5.93
N HIS A 111 -5.02 17.94 -6.17
CA HIS A 111 -5.99 17.56 -5.17
C HIS A 111 -6.01 16.04 -4.93
N PHE A 112 -6.46 15.63 -3.75
CA PHE A 112 -6.75 14.24 -3.38
C PHE A 112 -5.58 13.25 -3.47
N GLY A 113 -4.52 13.48 -2.66
CA GLY A 113 -3.49 12.46 -2.42
C GLY A 113 -2.60 12.17 -3.62
N LEU A 114 -2.68 12.94 -4.70
CA LEU A 114 -1.73 12.88 -5.80
C LEU A 114 -0.45 13.60 -5.39
N ARG A 115 0.69 12.91 -5.44
CA ARG A 115 2.01 13.48 -5.13
C ARG A 115 2.69 13.92 -6.42
N ARG A 116 3.31 15.10 -6.42
CA ARG A 116 3.81 15.76 -7.64
C ARG A 116 5.32 15.95 -7.56
N ILE A 117 6.01 15.46 -8.59
CA ILE A 117 7.46 15.60 -8.75
C ILE A 117 7.70 16.41 -10.02
N LEU A 118 8.40 17.54 -9.91
CA LEU A 118 8.77 18.36 -11.04
C LEU A 118 10.17 17.98 -11.54
N LEU A 119 10.31 17.73 -12.82
CA LEU A 119 11.61 17.63 -13.48
C LEU A 119 11.98 19.02 -14.04
N THR A 120 13.18 19.50 -13.74
CA THR A 120 13.56 20.88 -14.05
C THR A 120 14.80 20.96 -14.92
N GLY A 121 14.86 21.95 -15.79
CA GLY A 121 16.10 22.41 -16.38
C GLY A 121 16.96 23.20 -15.39
N ALA A 122 18.19 23.51 -15.76
CA ALA A 122 19.10 24.30 -14.90
C ALA A 122 18.61 25.76 -14.68
N ALA A 123 17.83 26.28 -15.62
CA ALA A 123 17.30 27.65 -15.56
C ALA A 123 16.08 27.82 -14.64
N ASP A 124 15.41 26.70 -14.26
CA ASP A 124 14.11 26.73 -13.59
C ASP A 124 14.19 26.45 -12.09
N ALA A 125 15.40 26.37 -11.51
CA ALA A 125 15.63 26.01 -10.11
C ALA A 125 14.88 26.94 -9.13
N ASP A 126 14.92 28.27 -9.36
CA ASP A 126 14.22 29.24 -8.49
C ASP A 126 12.70 29.09 -8.55
N LEU A 127 12.17 28.71 -9.73
CA LEU A 127 10.75 28.45 -9.93
C LEU A 127 10.32 27.18 -9.19
N ALA A 128 11.12 26.13 -9.28
CA ALA A 128 10.87 24.87 -8.56
C ALA A 128 10.88 25.06 -7.03
N VAL A 129 11.81 25.86 -6.50
CA VAL A 129 11.84 26.20 -5.06
C VAL A 129 10.59 26.99 -4.65
N LYS A 130 10.10 27.93 -5.46
CA LYS A 130 8.86 28.65 -5.18
C LYS A 130 7.64 27.72 -5.21
N ALA A 131 7.55 26.83 -6.21
CA ALA A 131 6.48 25.86 -6.34
C ALA A 131 6.45 24.88 -5.16
N PHE A 132 7.62 24.40 -4.71
CA PHE A 132 7.77 23.56 -3.53
C PHE A 132 7.32 24.28 -2.25
N ASN A 133 7.79 25.50 -2.02
CA ASN A 133 7.40 26.31 -0.85
C ASN A 133 5.91 26.68 -0.86
N GLY A 134 5.32 26.85 -2.06
CA GLY A 134 3.90 27.11 -2.26
C GLY A 134 3.01 25.88 -2.19
N GLY A 135 3.58 24.68 -2.09
CA GLY A 135 2.82 23.42 -2.03
C GLY A 135 2.24 22.98 -3.38
N ALA A 136 2.68 23.57 -4.49
CA ALA A 136 2.29 23.14 -5.83
C ALA A 136 2.93 21.79 -6.21
N ILE A 137 4.09 21.48 -5.64
CA ILE A 137 4.83 20.23 -5.82
C ILE A 137 5.37 19.71 -4.47
N GLU A 138 5.57 18.42 -4.36
CA GLU A 138 6.18 17.81 -3.18
C GLU A 138 7.69 17.56 -3.32
N SER A 139 8.20 17.55 -4.55
CA SER A 139 9.62 17.34 -4.82
C SER A 139 9.98 17.87 -6.21
N PHE A 140 11.25 18.17 -6.42
CA PHE A 140 11.77 18.46 -7.76
C PHE A 140 13.15 17.84 -7.96
N LEU A 141 13.48 17.52 -9.21
CA LEU A 141 14.74 16.91 -9.61
C LEU A 141 15.26 17.59 -10.88
N PRO A 142 16.49 18.12 -10.86
CA PRO A 142 17.12 18.65 -12.08
C PRO A 142 17.41 17.52 -13.07
N LYS A 143 16.96 17.65 -14.33
CA LYS A 143 17.17 16.65 -15.40
C LYS A 143 18.65 16.34 -15.63
N GLN A 144 19.53 17.31 -15.41
CA GLN A 144 20.99 17.18 -15.58
C GLN A 144 21.70 16.50 -14.38
N THR A 145 20.93 16.08 -13.35
CA THR A 145 21.52 15.45 -12.17
C THR A 145 22.23 14.14 -12.54
N ARG A 146 23.47 13.98 -12.07
CA ARG A 146 24.17 12.70 -12.18
C ARG A 146 23.34 11.60 -11.52
N ASN A 147 23.13 10.48 -12.21
CA ASN A 147 22.28 9.36 -11.75
C ASN A 147 20.79 9.73 -11.55
N LEU A 148 20.21 10.51 -12.45
CA LEU A 148 18.81 10.92 -12.40
C LEU A 148 17.85 9.75 -12.11
N GLY A 149 18.01 8.60 -12.80
CA GLY A 149 17.18 7.44 -12.60
C GLY A 149 17.21 6.86 -11.17
N PHE A 150 18.38 6.90 -10.49
CA PHE A 150 18.49 6.51 -9.09
C PHE A 150 17.76 7.53 -8.18
N ASN A 151 17.99 8.82 -8.39
CA ASN A 151 17.34 9.86 -7.59
C ASN A 151 15.83 9.86 -7.78
N LEU A 152 15.36 9.64 -9.01
CA LEU A 152 13.94 9.53 -9.32
C LEU A 152 13.29 8.32 -8.60
N ARG A 153 13.90 7.13 -8.66
CA ARG A 153 13.39 5.96 -7.92
C ARG A 153 13.28 6.23 -6.42
N ARG A 154 14.27 6.90 -5.84
CA ARG A 154 14.25 7.28 -4.42
C ARG A 154 13.10 8.26 -4.13
N ALA A 155 12.96 9.32 -4.94
CA ALA A 155 11.87 10.28 -4.80
C ALA A 155 10.50 9.61 -4.95
N LEU A 156 10.34 8.70 -5.92
CA LEU A 156 9.12 7.92 -6.08
C LEU A 156 8.80 7.07 -4.85
N GLN A 157 9.79 6.38 -4.26
CA GLN A 157 9.60 5.60 -3.04
C GLN A 157 9.14 6.47 -1.87
N GLU A 158 9.74 7.64 -1.69
CA GLU A 158 9.34 8.62 -0.66
C GLU A 158 7.89 9.10 -0.89
N GLN A 159 7.53 9.45 -2.12
CA GLN A 159 6.16 9.90 -2.43
C GLN A 159 5.13 8.76 -2.29
N PHE A 160 5.47 7.51 -2.62
CA PHE A 160 4.59 6.38 -2.36
C PHE A 160 4.35 6.14 -0.87
N LEU A 161 5.36 6.26 -0.04
CA LEU A 161 5.20 6.13 1.40
C LEU A 161 4.24 7.21 1.93
N HIS A 162 4.44 8.46 1.55
CA HIS A 162 3.56 9.56 1.94
C HIS A 162 2.12 9.36 1.46
N ASN A 163 1.95 8.94 0.20
CA ASN A 163 0.63 8.63 -0.35
C ASN A 163 -0.05 7.48 0.42
N SER A 164 0.69 6.43 0.75
CA SER A 164 0.17 5.30 1.54
C SER A 164 -0.24 5.71 2.96
N LEU A 165 0.53 6.59 3.61
CA LEU A 165 0.19 7.13 4.93
C LEU A 165 -1.08 7.99 4.87
N GLU A 166 -1.21 8.83 3.85
CA GLU A 166 -2.38 9.70 3.66
C GLU A 166 -3.64 8.89 3.36
N ARG A 167 -3.59 7.97 2.40
CA ARG A 167 -4.73 7.11 2.02
C ARG A 167 -5.14 6.16 3.14
N GLY A 168 -4.17 5.63 3.89
CA GLY A 168 -4.39 4.75 5.05
C GLY A 168 -4.80 5.47 6.33
N ARG A 169 -4.85 6.82 6.34
CA ARG A 169 -5.14 7.62 7.54
C ARG A 169 -6.45 7.21 8.22
N HIS A 170 -7.49 6.95 7.43
CA HIS A 170 -8.80 6.57 7.98
C HIS A 170 -8.72 5.24 8.75
N LEU A 171 -7.99 4.25 8.23
CA LEU A 171 -7.76 2.98 8.92
C LEU A 171 -6.99 3.21 10.24
N ALA A 172 -5.95 4.05 10.20
CA ALA A 172 -5.15 4.38 11.39
C ALA A 172 -5.96 5.09 12.48
N MET A 173 -6.82 6.05 12.10
CA MET A 173 -7.62 6.85 13.04
C MET A 173 -8.69 6.03 13.79
N GLN A 174 -9.13 4.91 13.23
CA GLN A 174 -10.14 4.03 13.82
C GLN A 174 -9.52 2.87 14.61
N MET A 175 -8.19 2.73 14.57
CA MET A 175 -7.48 1.69 15.30
C MET A 175 -7.37 2.06 16.79
N ARG A 176 -7.47 1.05 17.66
CA ARG A 176 -7.20 1.23 19.08
C ARG A 176 -5.77 1.75 19.30
N HIS A 177 -5.60 2.66 20.25
CA HIS A 177 -4.34 3.35 20.51
C HIS A 177 -3.17 2.38 20.71
N GLU A 178 -3.36 1.33 21.49
CA GLU A 178 -2.34 0.30 21.78
C GLU A 178 -1.86 -0.42 20.52
N ARG A 179 -2.79 -0.78 19.61
CA ARG A 179 -2.47 -1.42 18.33
C ARG A 179 -1.73 -0.48 17.40
N LEU A 180 -2.15 0.79 17.37
CA LEU A 180 -1.44 1.81 16.58
C LEU A 180 -0.03 2.05 17.14
N GLN A 181 0.15 2.08 18.46
CA GLN A 181 1.47 2.18 19.09
C GLN A 181 2.36 0.98 18.74
N ALA A 182 1.82 -0.25 18.79
CA ALA A 182 2.56 -1.45 18.39
C ALA A 182 3.08 -1.33 16.95
N LEU A 183 2.25 -0.88 16.00
CA LEU A 183 2.68 -0.67 14.61
C LEU A 183 3.72 0.46 14.44
N GLN A 184 3.81 1.39 15.38
CA GLN A 184 4.78 2.49 15.36
C GLN A 184 6.11 2.10 16.00
N SER A 185 6.18 0.98 16.72
CA SER A 185 7.43 0.41 17.22
C SER A 185 8.34 0.08 16.04
N ASP A 186 9.61 0.48 16.10
CA ASP A 186 10.58 0.21 15.04
C ASP A 186 10.80 -1.30 14.87
N ASP A 187 10.79 -2.07 15.94
CA ASP A 187 10.96 -3.53 15.89
C ASP A 187 9.80 -4.18 15.14
N VAL A 188 8.56 -3.88 15.53
CA VAL A 188 7.34 -4.41 14.88
C VAL A 188 7.26 -3.97 13.42
N SER A 189 7.50 -2.69 13.16
CA SER A 189 7.46 -2.13 11.80
C SER A 189 8.48 -2.81 10.88
N ASN A 190 9.73 -2.97 11.33
CA ASN A 190 10.79 -3.63 10.57
C ASN A 190 10.50 -5.12 10.35
N ALA A 191 10.04 -5.83 11.38
CA ALA A 191 9.71 -7.24 11.28
C ALA A 191 8.55 -7.48 10.29
N LEU A 192 7.48 -6.68 10.35
CA LEU A 192 6.38 -6.73 9.38
C LEU A 192 6.86 -6.46 7.95
N MET A 193 7.74 -5.47 7.75
CA MET A 193 8.31 -5.19 6.42
C MET A 193 9.12 -6.37 5.88
N VAL A 194 9.84 -7.10 6.74
CA VAL A 194 10.57 -8.34 6.36
C VAL A 194 9.59 -9.44 5.95
N ILE A 195 8.52 -9.68 6.72
CA ILE A 195 7.50 -10.68 6.42
C ILE A 195 6.83 -10.35 5.07
N LEU A 196 6.38 -9.11 4.88
CA LEU A 196 5.75 -8.64 3.65
C LEU A 196 6.69 -8.77 2.44
N GLY A 197 7.97 -8.43 2.62
CA GLY A 197 8.98 -8.54 1.58
C GLY A 197 9.26 -10.00 1.19
N ARG A 198 9.45 -10.89 2.18
CA ARG A 198 9.62 -12.34 1.97
C ARG A 198 8.40 -12.95 1.28
N GLY A 199 7.20 -12.53 1.69
CA GLY A 199 5.95 -12.93 1.10
C GLY A 199 5.67 -12.35 -0.29
N ARG A 200 6.49 -11.43 -0.78
CA ARG A 200 6.25 -10.68 -2.03
C ARG A 200 4.85 -10.08 -2.05
N VAL A 201 4.46 -9.49 -0.93
CA VAL A 201 3.16 -8.80 -0.79
C VAL A 201 3.24 -7.44 -1.50
N ASP A 202 2.48 -7.31 -2.56
CA ASP A 202 2.46 -6.08 -3.39
C ASP A 202 1.49 -5.02 -2.82
N GLU A 203 0.38 -5.47 -2.25
CA GLU A 203 -0.67 -4.63 -1.69
C GLU A 203 -1.09 -5.16 -0.31
N TYR A 204 -1.42 -4.28 0.63
CA TYR A 204 -1.95 -4.71 1.92
C TYR A 204 -2.84 -3.66 2.58
N LEU A 205 -3.71 -4.14 3.49
CA LEU A 205 -4.48 -3.35 4.44
C LEU A 205 -4.18 -3.83 5.85
N VAL A 206 -4.01 -2.89 6.78
CA VAL A 206 -3.95 -3.20 8.21
C VAL A 206 -5.36 -3.10 8.78
N LEU A 207 -5.79 -4.16 9.43
CA LEU A 207 -7.06 -4.21 10.14
C LEU A 207 -6.83 -4.00 11.64
N GLY A 208 -7.72 -3.23 12.24
CA GLY A 208 -7.68 -3.00 13.68
C GLY A 208 -8.36 -4.12 14.47
N GLU A 209 -9.46 -4.67 13.93
CA GLU A 209 -10.25 -5.79 14.49
C GLU A 209 -10.70 -6.70 13.34
N PRO A 210 -10.21 -7.93 13.25
CA PRO A 210 -9.08 -8.50 14.02
C PRO A 210 -7.76 -7.77 13.74
N PHE A 211 -6.83 -7.80 14.70
CA PHE A 211 -5.57 -7.08 14.52
C PHE A 211 -4.61 -7.87 13.62
N GLY A 212 -4.25 -7.27 12.50
CA GLY A 212 -3.34 -7.90 11.55
C GLY A 212 -3.24 -7.20 10.22
N VAL A 213 -2.49 -7.81 9.32
CA VAL A 213 -2.25 -7.32 7.96
C VAL A 213 -2.81 -8.31 6.95
N LEU A 214 -3.80 -7.89 6.17
CA LEU A 214 -4.26 -8.65 5.01
C LEU A 214 -3.52 -8.18 3.77
N GLY A 215 -2.73 -9.06 3.17
CA GLY A 215 -1.88 -8.77 2.03
C GLY A 215 -2.25 -9.55 0.79
N LEU A 216 -2.16 -8.91 -0.38
CA LEU A 216 -2.26 -9.55 -1.69
C LEU A 216 -0.85 -9.75 -2.24
N ARG A 217 -0.48 -10.99 -2.46
CA ARG A 217 0.84 -11.41 -2.95
C ARG A 217 0.93 -11.27 -4.47
N ALA A 218 2.15 -11.22 -4.97
CA ALA A 218 2.43 -11.15 -6.40
C ALA A 218 1.89 -12.37 -7.19
N ASP A 219 1.75 -13.53 -6.53
CA ASP A 219 1.20 -14.75 -7.10
C ASP A 219 -0.34 -14.83 -7.07
N GLY A 220 -1.00 -13.77 -6.59
CA GLY A 220 -2.46 -13.67 -6.49
C GLY A 220 -3.06 -14.28 -5.22
N ARG A 221 -2.25 -14.99 -4.39
CA ARG A 221 -2.73 -15.50 -3.11
C ARG A 221 -2.82 -14.39 -2.07
N LEU A 222 -3.65 -14.60 -1.08
CA LEU A 222 -3.75 -13.73 0.09
C LEU A 222 -2.90 -14.25 1.24
N SER A 223 -2.37 -13.31 2.01
CA SER A 223 -1.64 -13.55 3.24
C SER A 223 -2.33 -12.78 4.36
N TRP A 224 -2.82 -13.49 5.37
CA TRP A 224 -3.26 -12.90 6.63
C TRP A 224 -2.14 -13.03 7.66
N ILE A 225 -1.57 -11.92 8.05
CA ILE A 225 -0.57 -11.83 9.11
C ILE A 225 -1.31 -11.39 10.37
N GLN A 226 -1.72 -12.36 11.18
CA GLN A 226 -2.37 -12.10 12.46
C GLN A 226 -1.32 -11.59 13.45
N ILE A 227 -1.65 -10.52 14.16
CA ILE A 227 -0.78 -9.92 15.18
C ILE A 227 -1.46 -10.09 16.54
N GLU A 228 -0.70 -10.59 17.52
CA GLU A 228 -1.18 -10.84 18.86
C GLU A 228 -0.14 -10.39 19.89
N THR A 229 -0.58 -10.15 21.12
CA THR A 229 0.30 -9.87 22.25
C THR A 229 0.42 -11.10 23.14
N THR A 230 1.55 -11.22 23.83
CA THR A 230 1.74 -12.33 24.79
C THR A 230 0.68 -12.35 25.88
N ASP A 231 0.13 -11.19 26.26
CA ASP A 231 -0.94 -11.09 27.26
C ASP A 231 -2.28 -11.63 26.73
N GLY A 232 -2.55 -11.50 25.42
CA GLY A 232 -3.77 -12.01 24.78
C GLY A 232 -3.79 -13.52 24.58
N LEU A 233 -2.65 -14.21 24.62
CA LEU A 233 -2.55 -15.65 24.30
C LEU A 233 -3.38 -16.54 25.21
N ARG A 234 -3.55 -16.18 26.46
CA ARG A 234 -4.35 -16.98 27.41
C ARG A 234 -5.83 -16.92 27.05
N GLU A 235 -6.37 -15.73 26.82
CA GLU A 235 -7.77 -15.53 26.42
C GLU A 235 -8.05 -16.22 25.07
N LEU A 236 -7.09 -16.13 24.15
CA LEU A 236 -7.16 -16.81 22.86
C LEU A 236 -7.21 -18.34 23.03
N ALA A 237 -6.35 -18.92 23.88
CA ALA A 237 -6.33 -20.35 24.13
C ALA A 237 -7.60 -20.85 24.83
N ASP A 238 -8.17 -20.07 25.73
CA ASP A 238 -9.43 -20.39 26.42
C ASP A 238 -10.60 -20.36 25.43
N SER A 239 -10.65 -19.37 24.54
CA SER A 239 -11.64 -19.34 23.46
C SER A 239 -11.53 -20.54 22.52
N LEU A 240 -10.30 -20.96 22.16
CA LEU A 240 -10.08 -22.16 21.33
C LEU A 240 -10.57 -23.45 21.98
N ALA A 241 -10.42 -23.57 23.30
CA ALA A 241 -10.92 -24.73 24.04
C ALA A 241 -12.44 -24.87 23.90
N GLU A 242 -13.18 -23.77 23.89
CA GLU A 242 -14.64 -23.76 23.67
C GLU A 242 -15.00 -24.18 22.24
N PHE A 243 -14.15 -23.94 21.25
CA PHE A 243 -14.33 -24.39 19.86
C PHE A 243 -13.87 -25.85 19.60
N GLY A 244 -13.45 -26.56 20.63
CA GLY A 244 -13.11 -28.00 20.53
C GLY A 244 -11.75 -28.30 19.90
N TRP A 245 -10.80 -27.34 19.98
CA TRP A 245 -9.42 -27.56 19.54
C TRP A 245 -8.71 -28.60 20.44
N ASP A 246 -7.76 -29.34 19.86
CA ASP A 246 -7.03 -30.37 20.60
C ASP A 246 -6.04 -29.76 21.64
N ALA A 247 -5.79 -30.53 22.71
CA ALA A 247 -4.90 -30.08 23.78
C ALA A 247 -3.48 -29.70 23.32
N PRO A 248 -2.80 -30.46 22.42
CA PRO A 248 -1.49 -30.08 21.91
C PRO A 248 -1.48 -28.77 21.17
N GLY A 249 -2.54 -28.43 20.44
CA GLY A 249 -2.70 -27.13 19.80
C GLY A 249 -2.83 -26.00 20.81
N LEU A 250 -3.66 -26.17 21.82
CA LEU A 250 -3.85 -25.21 22.91
C LEU A 250 -2.56 -24.94 23.70
N ASP A 251 -1.78 -25.98 23.99
CA ASP A 251 -0.52 -25.85 24.74
C ASP A 251 0.52 -25.02 23.92
N ARG A 252 0.57 -25.21 22.62
CA ARG A 252 1.44 -24.41 21.73
C ARG A 252 1.02 -22.94 21.69
N VAL A 253 -0.28 -22.66 21.68
CA VAL A 253 -0.80 -21.28 21.73
C VAL A 253 -0.46 -20.62 23.07
N ARG A 254 -0.75 -21.33 24.21
CA ARG A 254 -0.39 -20.82 25.54
C ARG A 254 1.10 -20.55 25.71
N ALA A 255 1.94 -21.36 25.08
CA ALA A 255 3.38 -21.19 25.09
C ALA A 255 3.90 -20.10 24.13
N GLY A 256 3.02 -19.42 23.37
CA GLY A 256 3.42 -18.43 22.36
C GLY A 256 4.20 -19.01 21.19
N GLN A 257 4.03 -20.30 20.88
CA GLN A 257 4.74 -21.00 19.80
C GLN A 257 3.92 -21.05 18.50
N ALA A 258 2.62 -20.83 18.58
CA ALA A 258 1.72 -20.86 17.44
C ALA A 258 0.52 -19.95 17.67
N LEU A 259 -0.11 -19.47 16.59
CA LEU A 259 -1.41 -18.80 16.60
C LEU A 259 -2.41 -19.56 15.71
N PRO A 260 -3.69 -19.55 16.06
CA PRO A 260 -4.76 -20.11 15.24
C PRO A 260 -5.31 -19.06 14.26
N ASN A 261 -5.89 -19.50 13.15
CA ASN A 261 -6.57 -18.63 12.19
C ASN A 261 -8.06 -18.41 12.50
N LEU A 262 -8.41 -18.28 13.77
CA LEU A 262 -9.81 -18.26 14.24
C LEU A 262 -10.61 -17.15 13.56
N GLU A 263 -10.01 -15.98 13.41
CA GLU A 263 -10.62 -14.83 12.77
C GLU A 263 -10.91 -15.05 11.28
N LEU A 264 -10.02 -15.76 10.58
CA LEU A 264 -10.27 -16.14 9.19
C LEU A 264 -11.47 -17.10 9.09
N VAL A 265 -11.50 -18.12 9.97
CA VAL A 265 -12.55 -19.14 9.97
C VAL A 265 -13.90 -18.55 10.37
N SER A 266 -13.93 -17.60 11.31
CA SER A 266 -15.18 -16.98 11.79
C SER A 266 -15.78 -15.99 10.79
N GLN A 267 -14.95 -15.35 9.98
CA GLN A 267 -15.39 -14.27 9.07
C GLN A 267 -15.49 -14.69 7.60
N LEU A 268 -14.85 -15.80 7.21
CA LEU A 268 -14.78 -16.23 5.83
C LEU A 268 -15.22 -17.67 5.65
N GLU A 269 -16.15 -17.90 4.74
CA GLU A 269 -16.61 -19.25 4.40
C GLU A 269 -15.52 -20.03 3.64
N GLY A 270 -15.44 -21.33 3.91
CA GLY A 270 -14.54 -22.24 3.19
C GLY A 270 -13.09 -22.23 3.67
N ILE A 271 -12.74 -21.44 4.66
CA ILE A 271 -11.41 -21.46 5.28
C ILE A 271 -11.36 -22.57 6.34
N ALA A 272 -10.38 -23.47 6.19
CA ALA A 272 -10.15 -24.51 7.18
C ALA A 272 -9.42 -23.97 8.42
N ALA A 273 -9.78 -24.48 9.59
CA ALA A 273 -9.08 -24.17 10.84
C ALA A 273 -7.62 -24.67 10.78
N ALA A 274 -6.68 -23.81 11.14
CA ALA A 274 -5.25 -24.09 11.08
C ALA A 274 -4.49 -23.36 12.21
N ILE A 275 -3.31 -23.88 12.54
CA ILE A 275 -2.35 -23.26 13.45
C ILE A 275 -1.07 -22.99 12.65
N ALA A 276 -0.53 -21.78 12.77
CA ALA A 276 0.74 -21.40 12.18
C ALA A 276 1.79 -21.07 13.25
N PRO A 277 3.08 -21.33 12.98
CA PRO A 277 4.16 -20.97 13.89
C PRO A 277 4.24 -19.45 14.05
N VAL A 278 4.65 -19.02 15.23
CA VAL A 278 4.83 -17.63 15.58
C VAL A 278 6.19 -17.10 15.12
N GLU A 279 6.20 -15.88 14.63
CA GLU A 279 7.37 -15.01 14.52
C GLU A 279 7.27 -13.91 15.57
N VAL A 280 8.34 -13.66 16.32
CA VAL A 280 8.39 -12.57 17.29
C VAL A 280 8.66 -11.27 16.55
N LEU A 281 7.74 -10.32 16.65
CA LEU A 281 7.89 -8.99 16.05
C LEU A 281 8.64 -8.03 16.98
N SER A 282 8.38 -8.11 18.31
CA SER A 282 9.09 -7.37 19.34
C SER A 282 9.09 -8.19 20.62
N GLU A 283 10.28 -8.53 21.13
CA GLU A 283 10.42 -9.17 22.44
C GLU A 283 10.08 -8.20 23.58
N ALA A 284 10.48 -6.93 23.42
CA ALA A 284 10.30 -5.90 24.45
C ALA A 284 8.81 -5.58 24.66
N ASP A 285 8.02 -5.55 23.59
CA ASP A 285 6.59 -5.23 23.62
C ASP A 285 5.72 -6.50 23.71
N GLY A 286 6.32 -7.70 23.66
CA GLY A 286 5.61 -8.97 23.67
C GLY A 286 4.69 -9.15 22.44
N VAL A 287 5.08 -8.63 21.28
CA VAL A 287 4.26 -8.68 20.05
C VAL A 287 4.70 -9.84 19.16
N LEU A 288 3.74 -10.65 18.77
CA LEU A 288 3.91 -11.86 17.98
C LEU A 288 3.06 -11.79 16.70
N ALA A 289 3.47 -12.53 15.67
CA ALA A 289 2.64 -12.70 14.48
C ALA A 289 2.68 -14.13 13.96
N ALA A 290 1.62 -14.52 13.23
CA ALA A 290 1.60 -15.73 12.43
C ALA A 290 1.00 -15.45 11.06
N GLU A 291 1.58 -16.04 10.02
CA GLU A 291 1.13 -15.87 8.64
C GLU A 291 0.30 -17.09 8.18
N PHE A 292 -0.88 -16.78 7.61
CA PHE A 292 -1.79 -17.77 7.00
C PHE A 292 -1.98 -17.42 5.53
N LEU A 293 -1.72 -18.39 4.66
CA LEU A 293 -1.90 -18.24 3.22
C LEU A 293 -3.20 -18.90 2.79
N PHE A 294 -3.98 -18.22 1.96
CA PHE A 294 -5.21 -18.76 1.41
C PHE A 294 -5.51 -18.17 0.02
N ASP A 295 -6.34 -18.90 -0.74
CA ASP A 295 -6.79 -18.49 -2.06
C ASP A 295 -8.13 -17.76 -1.96
N TRP A 296 -8.27 -16.69 -2.74
CA TRP A 296 -9.53 -15.98 -2.87
C TRP A 296 -9.73 -15.59 -4.33
N PRO A 297 -10.58 -16.34 -5.09
CA PRO A 297 -10.67 -16.20 -6.54
C PRO A 297 -11.06 -14.80 -7.05
N ALA A 298 -11.79 -14.03 -6.22
CA ALA A 298 -12.19 -12.67 -6.57
C ALA A 298 -11.07 -11.62 -6.36
N ALA A 299 -9.99 -11.94 -5.63
CA ALA A 299 -8.88 -11.01 -5.44
C ALA A 299 -8.03 -10.93 -6.71
N VAL A 300 -7.90 -9.73 -7.26
CA VAL A 300 -7.19 -9.51 -8.53
C VAL A 300 -5.91 -8.73 -8.27
N SER A 301 -4.74 -9.36 -8.48
CA SER A 301 -3.48 -8.65 -8.46
C SER A 301 -3.30 -7.85 -9.75
N TRP A 302 -2.62 -6.70 -9.67
CA TRP A 302 -2.32 -5.91 -10.86
C TRP A 302 -1.43 -6.68 -11.85
N ARG A 303 -0.63 -7.65 -11.39
CA ARG A 303 0.23 -8.48 -12.25
C ARG A 303 -0.62 -9.41 -13.12
N ALA A 304 -1.64 -10.05 -12.54
CA ALA A 304 -2.59 -10.85 -13.31
C ALA A 304 -3.28 -10.02 -14.38
N LEU A 305 -3.73 -8.81 -14.05
CA LEU A 305 -4.34 -7.90 -15.04
C LEU A 305 -3.37 -7.44 -16.13
N ALA A 306 -2.07 -7.33 -15.84
CA ALA A 306 -1.08 -6.95 -16.85
C ALA A 306 -0.79 -8.09 -17.83
N GLU A 307 -0.77 -9.34 -17.37
CA GLU A 307 -0.59 -10.53 -18.19
C GLU A 307 -1.78 -10.77 -19.12
N GLU A 308 -3.02 -10.56 -18.63
CA GLU A 308 -4.23 -10.70 -19.45
C GLU A 308 -4.36 -9.66 -20.57
N ARG A 309 -3.76 -8.47 -20.42
CA ARG A 309 -3.85 -7.37 -21.40
C ARG A 309 -2.63 -7.26 -22.31
N GLY A 310 -1.58 -8.01 -22.07
CA GLY A 310 -0.33 -8.04 -22.82
C GLY A 310 -0.18 -9.24 -23.76
N GLY A 311 -1.20 -10.10 -23.83
CA GLY A 311 -1.27 -11.26 -24.73
C GLY A 311 -1.87 -10.92 -26.11
#